data_99137f2395c83fab118c9252adc84a18
#
_entry.id   99137f2395c83fab118c9252adc84a18
#
_cell.length_a   1.000
_cell.length_b   1.000
_cell.length_c   1.000
_cell.angle_alpha   90.00
_cell.angle_beta   90.00
_cell.angle_gamma   90.00
#
_symmetry.space_group_name_H-M   'P 1'
#
loop_
_entity.id
_entity.type
_entity.pdbx_description
1 polymer ?
#
loop_
_entity_poly.entity_id
_entity_poly.type
_entity_poly.pdbx_seq_one_letter_code
_entity_poly.pdbx_strand_id
1 'polypeptide(L)'
;MQISLQELTMTYPSGKRALQGVNLELDSPSLVGLLGPNGAGKSTLMKLLVAGLLPTGGAIRVDGEPLLRRERALKARLGYLPQDFGLYDELTVTEFLDYMGALKGLRDSRAAIRRAIEEVHLEEKAKAKIRTLSGGQRQRVGIAQALLGEPELLIFDEPTVGLDPEERIHFRNLFSRLAQKRLVLLSTHIIEDVQSVCSRLLVLHRGRLRFDGPPEELIRAAEGHVGTFDETGGEREEGLHITARVNTARGVACRAVAEALPPYVQPAEPTLEDAYLYLISGEGEA
;
A
#
# COMPACT_ATOMS: atom_id res chain seq x y z
N MET A 1 -3.87 18.66 4.98
CA MET A 1 -4.52 17.65 5.86
C MET A 1 -3.44 16.97 6.66
N GLN A 2 -3.69 16.81 7.95
CA GLN A 2 -2.84 16.04 8.87
C GLN A 2 -3.69 14.96 9.52
N ILE A 3 -3.14 13.74 9.64
CA ILE A 3 -3.78 12.62 10.33
C ILE A 3 -2.80 12.11 11.38
N SER A 4 -3.24 11.99 12.63
CA SER A 4 -2.44 11.41 13.71
C SER A 4 -3.15 10.22 14.36
N LEU A 5 -2.40 9.17 14.60
CA LEU A 5 -2.81 7.96 15.29
C LEU A 5 -2.04 7.87 16.62
N GLN A 6 -2.74 7.64 17.71
CA GLN A 6 -2.16 7.56 19.05
C GLN A 6 -2.59 6.25 19.71
N GLU A 7 -1.62 5.36 19.98
CA GLU A 7 -1.83 4.04 20.59
C GLU A 7 -2.98 3.26 19.96
N LEU A 8 -3.10 3.34 18.62
CA LEU A 8 -4.22 2.78 17.89
C LEU A 8 -4.23 1.26 17.99
N THR A 9 -5.34 0.72 18.51
CA THR A 9 -5.52 -0.71 18.73
C THR A 9 -6.83 -1.18 18.12
N MET A 10 -6.79 -2.35 17.48
CA MET A 10 -7.99 -3.00 16.93
C MET A 10 -7.96 -4.49 17.21
N THR A 11 -8.96 -4.94 17.99
CA THR A 11 -9.23 -6.35 18.24
C THR A 11 -10.62 -6.70 17.71
N TYR A 12 -10.70 -7.65 16.79
CA TYR A 12 -11.97 -8.13 16.25
C TYR A 12 -12.74 -8.97 17.28
N PRO A 13 -14.08 -9.11 17.13
CA PRO A 13 -14.88 -9.95 18.03
C PRO A 13 -14.40 -11.41 18.12
N SER A 14 -13.71 -11.90 17.10
CA SER A 14 -13.06 -13.22 17.09
C SER A 14 -11.83 -13.34 18.01
N GLY A 15 -11.43 -12.26 18.69
CA GLY A 15 -10.21 -12.19 19.49
C GLY A 15 -8.95 -11.87 18.70
N LYS A 16 -9.02 -11.76 17.36
CA LYS A 16 -7.86 -11.42 16.53
C LYS A 16 -7.44 -9.98 16.78
N ARG A 17 -6.22 -9.80 17.29
CA ARG A 17 -5.55 -8.50 17.45
C ARG A 17 -4.95 -8.06 16.12
N ALA A 18 -5.65 -7.19 15.40
CA ALA A 18 -5.23 -6.72 14.08
C ALA A 18 -4.27 -5.53 14.13
N LEU A 19 -4.41 -4.65 15.15
CA LEU A 19 -3.47 -3.56 15.42
C LEU A 19 -3.17 -3.49 16.92
N GLN A 20 -1.92 -3.13 17.27
CA GLN A 20 -1.40 -3.20 18.62
C GLN A 20 -0.58 -1.95 18.96
N GLY A 21 -1.25 -0.84 19.35
CA GLY A 21 -0.59 0.39 19.79
C GLY A 21 0.16 1.09 18.65
N VAL A 22 -0.50 1.28 17.49
CA VAL A 22 0.11 1.97 16.36
C VAL A 22 0.10 3.47 16.59
N ASN A 23 1.29 4.08 16.56
CA ASN A 23 1.50 5.52 16.56
C ASN A 23 1.99 5.95 15.18
N LEU A 24 1.35 6.96 14.57
CA LEU A 24 1.67 7.40 13.21
C LEU A 24 1.17 8.83 12.99
N GLU A 25 1.95 9.62 12.27
CA GLU A 25 1.54 10.92 11.75
C GLU A 25 1.66 10.93 10.23
N LEU A 26 0.64 11.40 9.55
CA LEU A 26 0.58 11.51 8.09
C LEU A 26 0.24 12.93 7.70
N ASP A 27 1.02 13.51 6.81
CA ASP A 27 0.87 14.89 6.35
C ASP A 27 0.75 14.97 4.82
N SER A 28 -0.09 15.87 4.36
CA SER A 28 -0.23 16.22 2.94
C SER A 28 0.69 17.40 2.59
N PRO A 29 1.34 17.42 1.39
CA PRO A 29 1.34 16.40 0.36
C PRO A 29 2.36 15.28 0.65
N SER A 30 2.02 14.03 0.34
CA SER A 30 2.92 12.90 0.54
C SER A 30 2.45 11.65 -0.20
N LEU A 31 3.38 10.80 -0.66
CA LEU A 31 3.11 9.43 -1.11
C LEU A 31 3.73 8.47 -0.11
N VAL A 32 2.88 7.80 0.63
CA VAL A 32 3.25 6.88 1.70
C VAL A 32 2.94 5.45 1.28
N GLY A 33 3.95 4.60 1.24
CA GLY A 33 3.79 3.16 1.02
C GLY A 33 3.54 2.42 2.34
N LEU A 34 2.52 1.58 2.40
CA LEU A 34 2.24 0.70 3.53
C LEU A 34 2.54 -0.75 3.13
N LEU A 35 3.70 -1.23 3.55
CA LEU A 35 4.20 -2.57 3.25
C LEU A 35 3.93 -3.52 4.42
N GLY A 36 3.73 -4.79 4.12
CA GLY A 36 3.57 -5.84 5.13
C GLY A 36 2.92 -7.09 4.55
N PRO A 37 3.12 -8.27 5.19
CA PRO A 37 2.55 -9.52 4.71
C PRO A 37 1.03 -9.55 4.84
N ASN A 38 0.40 -10.57 4.26
CA ASN A 38 -1.03 -10.81 4.44
C ASN A 38 -1.33 -11.03 5.93
N GLY A 39 -2.37 -10.37 6.43
CA GLY A 39 -2.74 -10.44 7.84
C GLY A 39 -1.93 -9.51 8.77
N ALA A 40 -1.00 -8.70 8.26
CA ALA A 40 -0.24 -7.73 9.05
C ALA A 40 -1.10 -6.63 9.70
N GLY A 41 -2.30 -6.37 9.16
CA GLY A 41 -3.21 -5.33 9.65
C GLY A 41 -3.41 -4.16 8.68
N LYS A 42 -2.82 -4.19 7.46
CA LYS A 42 -2.88 -3.10 6.47
C LYS A 42 -4.32 -2.65 6.16
N SER A 43 -5.17 -3.56 5.68
CA SER A 43 -6.57 -3.24 5.35
C SER A 43 -7.39 -2.84 6.59
N THR A 44 -7.03 -3.34 7.78
CA THR A 44 -7.65 -2.90 9.05
C THR A 44 -7.29 -1.46 9.35
N LEU A 45 -6.02 -1.07 9.22
CA LEU A 45 -5.56 0.29 9.40
C LEU A 45 -6.27 1.23 8.41
N MET A 46 -6.36 0.86 7.14
CA MET A 46 -7.06 1.66 6.14
C MET A 46 -8.55 1.82 6.43
N LYS A 47 -9.25 0.74 6.84
CA LYS A 47 -10.66 0.79 7.23
C LYS A 47 -10.90 1.72 8.44
N LEU A 48 -9.98 1.77 9.38
CA LEU A 48 -10.03 2.71 10.51
C LEU A 48 -9.83 4.17 10.04
N LEU A 49 -8.87 4.41 9.13
CA LEU A 49 -8.60 5.75 8.58
C LEU A 49 -9.77 6.31 7.77
N VAL A 50 -10.54 5.45 7.09
CA VAL A 50 -11.74 5.87 6.33
C VAL A 50 -13.01 5.89 7.18
N ALA A 51 -12.90 5.73 8.51
CA ALA A 51 -14.04 5.58 9.44
C ALA A 51 -15.01 4.45 9.04
N GLY A 52 -14.50 3.38 8.43
CA GLY A 52 -15.24 2.15 8.13
C GLY A 52 -15.24 1.15 9.28
N LEU A 53 -14.34 1.35 10.27
CA LEU A 53 -14.27 0.60 11.52
C LEU A 53 -14.05 1.57 12.68
N LEU A 54 -14.44 1.17 13.87
CA LEU A 54 -14.14 1.87 15.12
C LEU A 54 -12.97 1.17 15.83
N PRO A 55 -11.96 1.90 16.30
CA PRO A 55 -10.87 1.31 17.05
C PRO A 55 -11.35 0.77 18.40
N THR A 56 -10.69 -0.28 18.88
CA THR A 56 -10.97 -0.82 20.24
C THR A 56 -10.16 -0.09 21.32
N GLY A 57 -9.14 0.67 20.93
CA GLY A 57 -8.34 1.51 21.82
C GLY A 57 -7.53 2.55 21.03
N GLY A 58 -7.03 3.57 21.72
CA GLY A 58 -6.33 4.68 21.12
C GLY A 58 -7.24 5.70 20.43
N ALA A 59 -6.66 6.56 19.61
CA ALA A 59 -7.37 7.65 18.95
C ALA A 59 -6.83 7.92 17.55
N ILE A 60 -7.72 8.37 16.65
CA ILE A 60 -7.38 8.95 15.34
C ILE A 60 -7.87 10.39 15.32
N ARG A 61 -7.00 11.30 14.91
CA ARG A 61 -7.32 12.73 14.74
C ARG A 61 -7.06 13.13 13.28
N VAL A 62 -7.90 14.03 12.79
CA VAL A 62 -7.78 14.64 11.47
C VAL A 62 -7.78 16.16 11.67
N ASP A 63 -6.71 16.82 11.23
CA ASP A 63 -6.48 18.25 11.43
C ASP A 63 -6.66 18.66 12.91
N GLY A 64 -6.13 17.83 13.86
CA GLY A 64 -6.18 18.01 15.31
C GLY A 64 -7.49 17.56 15.99
N GLU A 65 -8.57 17.34 15.25
CA GLU A 65 -9.89 16.95 15.78
C GLU A 65 -10.11 15.43 15.74
N PRO A 66 -10.82 14.85 16.71
CA PRO A 66 -11.16 13.42 16.68
C PRO A 66 -11.88 13.04 15.38
N LEU A 67 -11.43 11.96 14.72
CA LEU A 67 -11.93 11.50 13.42
C LEU A 67 -13.46 11.36 13.39
N LEU A 68 -14.06 10.78 14.45
CA LEU A 68 -15.52 10.56 14.53
C LEU A 68 -16.31 11.87 14.52
N ARG A 69 -15.76 12.97 15.05
CA ARG A 69 -16.39 14.32 14.96
C ARG A 69 -16.28 14.91 13.57
N ARG A 70 -15.29 14.46 12.77
CA ARG A 70 -14.98 14.94 11.42
C ARG A 70 -15.36 13.93 10.34
N GLU A 71 -16.02 12.83 10.66
CA GLU A 71 -16.30 11.73 9.73
C GLU A 71 -16.92 12.21 8.42
N ARG A 72 -17.98 13.01 8.48
CA ARG A 72 -18.65 13.53 7.29
C ARG A 72 -17.72 14.45 6.47
N ALA A 73 -16.97 15.32 7.13
CA ALA A 73 -16.01 16.21 6.46
C ALA A 73 -14.85 15.41 5.85
N LEU A 74 -14.35 14.38 6.55
CA LEU A 74 -13.33 13.48 6.01
C LEU A 74 -13.84 12.74 4.79
N LYS A 75 -15.02 12.11 4.85
CA LYS A 75 -15.61 11.35 3.73
C LYS A 75 -15.85 12.20 2.49
N ALA A 76 -16.12 13.50 2.64
CA ALA A 76 -16.21 14.42 1.51
C ALA A 76 -14.85 14.69 0.84
N ARG A 77 -13.73 14.60 1.60
CA ARG A 77 -12.35 14.85 1.16
C ARG A 77 -11.55 13.57 0.93
N LEU A 78 -12.22 12.40 0.95
CA LEU A 78 -11.61 11.07 0.87
C LEU A 78 -11.90 10.43 -0.49
N GLY A 79 -10.86 9.84 -1.09
CA GLY A 79 -10.98 8.83 -2.13
C GLY A 79 -10.46 7.49 -1.61
N TYR A 80 -11.25 6.45 -1.68
CA TYR A 80 -10.88 5.12 -1.21
C TYR A 80 -11.15 4.05 -2.25
N LEU A 81 -10.13 3.25 -2.54
CA LEU A 81 -10.24 2.02 -3.32
C LEU A 81 -9.87 0.85 -2.41
N PRO A 82 -10.83 0.05 -1.94
CA PRO A 82 -10.54 -1.17 -1.21
C PRO A 82 -10.00 -2.25 -2.15
N GLN A 83 -9.36 -3.27 -1.60
CA GLN A 83 -8.84 -4.42 -2.34
C GLN A 83 -9.95 -5.12 -3.15
N ASP A 84 -11.09 -5.37 -2.49
CA ASP A 84 -12.29 -5.89 -3.14
C ASP A 84 -13.29 -4.74 -3.31
N PHE A 85 -13.44 -4.26 -4.53
CA PHE A 85 -14.42 -3.23 -4.87
C PHE A 85 -15.43 -3.75 -5.89
N GLY A 86 -16.70 -3.49 -5.61
CA GLY A 86 -17.80 -3.84 -6.51
C GLY A 86 -17.98 -2.82 -7.62
N LEU A 87 -18.06 -3.29 -8.86
CA LEU A 87 -18.48 -2.49 -9.99
C LEU A 87 -19.85 -3.00 -10.49
N TYR A 88 -20.69 -2.10 -10.98
CA TYR A 88 -21.99 -2.47 -11.55
C TYR A 88 -21.83 -2.80 -13.05
N ASP A 89 -21.78 -4.07 -13.37
CA ASP A 89 -21.44 -4.62 -14.68
C ASP A 89 -22.36 -4.13 -15.82
N GLU A 90 -23.62 -3.80 -15.54
CA GLU A 90 -24.59 -3.33 -16.54
C GLU A 90 -24.50 -1.84 -16.83
N LEU A 91 -23.82 -1.07 -15.99
CA LEU A 91 -23.59 0.35 -16.21
C LEU A 91 -22.41 0.57 -17.17
N THR A 92 -22.45 1.68 -17.89
CA THR A 92 -21.25 2.21 -18.55
C THR A 92 -20.32 2.84 -17.52
N VAL A 93 -19.06 3.05 -17.89
CA VAL A 93 -18.08 3.75 -17.03
C VAL A 93 -18.61 5.10 -16.57
N THR A 94 -19.17 5.90 -17.50
CA THR A 94 -19.73 7.23 -17.18
C THR A 94 -20.92 7.13 -16.23
N GLU A 95 -21.86 6.20 -16.47
CA GLU A 95 -23.02 6.01 -15.59
C GLU A 95 -22.64 5.56 -14.20
N PHE A 96 -21.65 4.66 -14.09
CA PHE A 96 -21.12 4.24 -12.80
C PHE A 96 -20.48 5.40 -12.03
N LEU A 97 -19.64 6.19 -12.70
CA LEU A 97 -19.00 7.35 -12.07
C LEU A 97 -20.01 8.44 -11.71
N ASP A 98 -21.10 8.62 -12.49
CA ASP A 98 -22.18 9.55 -12.16
C ASP A 98 -22.94 9.07 -10.90
N TYR A 99 -23.24 7.78 -10.82
CA TYR A 99 -23.84 7.17 -9.64
C TYR A 99 -22.96 7.38 -8.39
N MET A 100 -21.65 7.14 -8.50
CA MET A 100 -20.71 7.34 -7.39
C MET A 100 -20.55 8.82 -7.03
N GLY A 101 -20.60 9.71 -8.01
CA GLY A 101 -20.62 11.16 -7.82
C GLY A 101 -21.85 11.63 -7.04
N ALA A 102 -23.02 11.09 -7.39
CA ALA A 102 -24.27 11.37 -6.66
C ALA A 102 -24.20 10.88 -5.19
N LEU A 103 -23.65 9.69 -4.94
CA LEU A 103 -23.43 9.19 -3.57
C LEU A 103 -22.49 10.08 -2.77
N LYS A 104 -21.48 10.68 -3.40
CA LYS A 104 -20.60 11.69 -2.79
C LYS A 104 -21.24 13.06 -2.61
N GLY A 105 -22.45 13.28 -3.14
CA GLY A 105 -23.18 14.55 -3.06
C GLY A 105 -22.67 15.61 -4.05
N LEU A 106 -22.01 15.21 -5.13
CA LEU A 106 -21.58 16.14 -6.19
C LEU A 106 -22.79 16.61 -6.98
N ARG A 107 -23.07 17.91 -6.97
CA ARG A 107 -24.27 18.49 -7.66
C ARG A 107 -24.13 18.55 -9.17
N ASP A 108 -22.90 18.79 -9.68
CA ASP A 108 -22.56 18.74 -11.10
C ASP A 108 -21.32 17.86 -11.26
N SER A 109 -21.56 16.56 -11.48
CA SER A 109 -20.52 15.55 -11.58
C SER A 109 -19.81 15.51 -12.93
N ARG A 110 -20.39 16.10 -14.01
CA ARG A 110 -19.92 15.93 -15.40
C ARG A 110 -18.46 16.32 -15.60
N ALA A 111 -18.06 17.49 -15.08
CA ALA A 111 -16.68 17.94 -15.20
C ALA A 111 -15.71 17.08 -14.37
N ALA A 112 -16.15 16.68 -13.16
CA ALA A 112 -15.37 15.80 -12.29
C ALA A 112 -15.21 14.41 -12.89
N ILE A 113 -16.27 13.83 -13.46
CA ILE A 113 -16.24 12.54 -14.15
C ILE A 113 -15.29 12.58 -15.34
N ARG A 114 -15.37 13.63 -16.18
CA ARG A 114 -14.48 13.78 -17.33
C ARG A 114 -13.03 13.80 -16.90
N ARG A 115 -12.67 14.63 -15.91
CA ARG A 115 -11.30 14.68 -15.36
C ARG A 115 -10.87 13.34 -14.79
N ALA A 116 -11.74 12.66 -14.05
CA ALA A 116 -11.40 11.35 -13.48
C ALA A 116 -11.14 10.29 -14.57
N ILE A 117 -11.92 10.30 -15.67
CA ILE A 117 -11.73 9.42 -16.83
C ILE A 117 -10.39 9.72 -17.55
N GLU A 118 -10.10 11.03 -17.76
CA GLU A 118 -8.86 11.50 -18.38
C GLU A 118 -7.62 11.11 -17.54
N GLU A 119 -7.65 11.29 -16.22
CA GLU A 119 -6.55 10.94 -15.31
C GLU A 119 -6.16 9.45 -15.36
N VAL A 120 -7.12 8.58 -15.63
CA VAL A 120 -6.89 7.13 -15.70
C VAL A 120 -6.84 6.59 -17.14
N HIS A 121 -6.86 7.45 -18.16
CA HIS A 121 -6.85 7.10 -19.59
C HIS A 121 -7.95 6.09 -19.98
N LEU A 122 -9.20 6.42 -19.68
CA LEU A 122 -10.38 5.63 -20.05
C LEU A 122 -11.33 6.35 -21.01
N GLU A 123 -10.89 7.38 -21.72
CA GLU A 123 -11.71 8.23 -22.60
C GLU A 123 -12.43 7.40 -23.67
N GLU A 124 -11.71 6.48 -24.32
CA GLU A 124 -12.28 5.60 -25.36
C GLU A 124 -13.28 4.58 -24.81
N LYS A 125 -13.23 4.30 -23.51
CA LYS A 125 -14.09 3.35 -22.81
C LYS A 125 -15.19 4.00 -21.97
N ALA A 126 -15.29 5.33 -21.98
CA ALA A 126 -16.26 6.08 -21.17
C ALA A 126 -17.72 5.61 -21.34
N LYS A 127 -18.09 5.19 -22.56
CA LYS A 127 -19.42 4.67 -22.90
C LYS A 127 -19.49 3.13 -22.95
N ALA A 128 -18.39 2.43 -22.69
CA ALA A 128 -18.37 0.96 -22.65
C ALA A 128 -19.03 0.46 -21.36
N LYS A 129 -19.75 -0.66 -21.46
CA LYS A 129 -20.28 -1.36 -20.27
C LYS A 129 -19.14 -1.96 -19.47
N ILE A 130 -19.20 -1.86 -18.14
CA ILE A 130 -18.15 -2.31 -17.21
C ILE A 130 -17.85 -3.80 -17.40
N ARG A 131 -18.85 -4.63 -17.67
CA ARG A 131 -18.65 -6.08 -17.93
C ARG A 131 -17.76 -6.39 -19.15
N THR A 132 -17.57 -5.43 -20.07
CA THR A 132 -16.76 -5.60 -21.28
C THR A 132 -15.31 -5.17 -21.10
N LEU A 133 -14.95 -4.65 -19.93
CA LEU A 133 -13.62 -4.14 -19.61
C LEU A 133 -12.67 -5.27 -19.18
N SER A 134 -11.39 -5.12 -19.53
CA SER A 134 -10.31 -5.94 -18.97
C SER A 134 -10.14 -5.70 -17.46
N GLY A 135 -9.40 -6.58 -16.76
CA GLY A 135 -9.09 -6.41 -15.34
C GLY A 135 -8.43 -5.06 -15.03
N GLY A 136 -7.41 -4.67 -15.81
CA GLY A 136 -6.74 -3.37 -15.68
C GLY A 136 -7.66 -2.18 -15.95
N GLN A 137 -8.56 -2.28 -16.95
CA GLN A 137 -9.56 -1.23 -17.20
C GLN A 137 -10.57 -1.12 -16.06
N ARG A 138 -11.01 -2.24 -15.48
CA ARG A 138 -11.86 -2.26 -14.28
C ARG A 138 -11.16 -1.60 -13.09
N GLN A 139 -9.87 -1.87 -12.91
CA GLN A 139 -9.06 -1.21 -11.89
C GLN A 139 -8.97 0.31 -12.09
N ARG A 140 -8.80 0.76 -13.34
CA ARG A 140 -8.84 2.19 -13.69
C ARG A 140 -10.18 2.83 -13.34
N VAL A 141 -11.31 2.15 -13.56
CA VAL A 141 -12.65 2.64 -13.14
C VAL A 141 -12.71 2.81 -11.62
N GLY A 142 -12.19 1.84 -10.84
CA GLY A 142 -12.11 1.92 -9.38
C GLY A 142 -11.26 3.11 -8.90
N ILE A 143 -10.13 3.38 -9.55
CA ILE A 143 -9.30 4.54 -9.25
C ILE A 143 -10.02 5.85 -9.65
N ALA A 144 -10.65 5.90 -10.83
CA ALA A 144 -11.42 7.07 -11.26
C ALA A 144 -12.53 7.43 -10.26
N GLN A 145 -13.23 6.41 -9.72
CA GLN A 145 -14.23 6.59 -8.67
C GLN A 145 -13.61 7.23 -7.42
N ALA A 146 -12.41 6.78 -7.01
CA ALA A 146 -11.73 7.35 -5.84
C ALA A 146 -11.33 8.82 -6.06
N LEU A 147 -11.05 9.24 -7.30
CA LEU A 147 -10.66 10.61 -7.65
C LEU A 147 -11.83 11.61 -7.69
N LEU A 148 -13.08 11.14 -7.70
CA LEU A 148 -14.26 12.02 -7.76
C LEU A 148 -14.30 12.98 -6.57
N GLY A 149 -14.61 14.25 -6.84
CA GLY A 149 -14.73 15.31 -5.84
C GLY A 149 -13.40 15.89 -5.37
N GLU A 150 -12.31 15.65 -6.07
CA GLU A 150 -10.97 16.20 -5.79
C GLU A 150 -10.49 15.95 -4.36
N PRO A 151 -10.42 14.69 -3.92
CA PRO A 151 -10.10 14.34 -2.54
C PRO A 151 -8.70 14.82 -2.16
N GLU A 152 -8.53 15.19 -0.89
CA GLU A 152 -7.23 15.54 -0.29
C GLU A 152 -6.50 14.33 0.28
N LEU A 153 -7.25 13.28 0.65
CA LEU A 153 -6.77 11.98 1.08
C LEU A 153 -7.18 10.91 0.08
N LEU A 154 -6.20 10.19 -0.42
CA LEU A 154 -6.39 9.02 -1.29
C LEU A 154 -5.83 7.78 -0.59
N ILE A 155 -6.64 6.75 -0.47
CA ILE A 155 -6.23 5.46 0.09
C ILE A 155 -6.51 4.38 -0.94
N PHE A 156 -5.45 3.63 -1.31
CA PHE A 156 -5.51 2.54 -2.28
C PHE A 156 -5.03 1.25 -1.62
N ASP A 157 -5.91 0.26 -1.52
CA ASP A 157 -5.58 -1.05 -0.95
C ASP A 157 -5.29 -2.04 -2.07
N GLU A 158 -4.00 -2.40 -2.24
CA GLU A 158 -3.48 -3.32 -3.26
C GLU A 158 -3.89 -2.96 -4.71
N PRO A 159 -3.73 -1.69 -5.16
CA PRO A 159 -4.31 -1.23 -6.43
C PRO A 159 -3.64 -1.79 -7.69
N THR A 160 -2.47 -2.39 -7.58
CA THR A 160 -1.65 -2.90 -8.71
C THR A 160 -1.64 -4.41 -8.82
N VAL A 161 -2.31 -5.11 -7.90
CA VAL A 161 -2.41 -6.57 -7.91
C VAL A 161 -3.17 -7.06 -9.15
N GLY A 162 -2.59 -8.05 -9.85
CA GLY A 162 -3.17 -8.63 -11.05
C GLY A 162 -3.04 -7.79 -12.32
N LEU A 163 -2.27 -6.70 -12.26
CA LEU A 163 -1.94 -5.89 -13.43
C LEU A 163 -0.63 -6.36 -14.08
N ASP A 164 -0.54 -6.16 -15.39
CA ASP A 164 0.69 -6.38 -16.12
C ASP A 164 1.75 -5.29 -15.82
N PRO A 165 3.03 -5.50 -16.18
CA PRO A 165 4.10 -4.56 -15.86
C PRO A 165 3.90 -3.15 -16.45
N GLU A 166 3.33 -3.02 -17.64
CA GLU A 166 3.07 -1.73 -18.29
C GLU A 166 1.99 -0.94 -17.53
N GLU A 167 0.90 -1.61 -17.16
CA GLU A 167 -0.16 -1.03 -16.34
C GLU A 167 0.38 -0.56 -14.96
N ARG A 168 1.26 -1.34 -14.33
CA ARG A 168 1.87 -0.95 -13.05
C ARG A 168 2.70 0.32 -13.18
N ILE A 169 3.52 0.46 -14.24
CA ILE A 169 4.28 1.69 -14.49
C ILE A 169 3.34 2.88 -14.63
N HIS A 170 2.24 2.71 -15.37
CA HIS A 170 1.25 3.75 -15.54
C HIS A 170 0.66 4.20 -14.20
N PHE A 171 0.24 3.26 -13.34
CA PHE A 171 -0.33 3.59 -12.02
C PHE A 171 0.69 4.21 -11.07
N ARG A 172 1.94 3.74 -11.06
CA ARG A 172 3.02 4.37 -10.29
C ARG A 172 3.18 5.86 -10.65
N ASN A 173 3.21 6.17 -11.94
CA ASN A 173 3.29 7.54 -12.43
C ASN A 173 2.05 8.36 -12.02
N LEU A 174 0.86 7.77 -12.09
CA LEU A 174 -0.39 8.42 -11.65
C LEU A 174 -0.33 8.76 -10.16
N PHE A 175 0.02 7.80 -9.29
CA PHE A 175 0.08 8.02 -7.84
C PHE A 175 1.13 9.08 -7.48
N SER A 176 2.30 9.08 -8.14
CA SER A 176 3.33 10.12 -7.95
C SER A 176 2.80 11.51 -8.31
N ARG A 177 2.05 11.68 -9.42
CA ARG A 177 1.42 12.95 -9.78
C ARG A 177 0.35 13.39 -8.77
N LEU A 178 -0.49 12.46 -8.33
CA LEU A 178 -1.55 12.73 -7.35
C LEU A 178 -0.98 13.21 -6.01
N ALA A 179 0.14 12.61 -5.59
CA ALA A 179 0.79 12.91 -4.33
C ALA A 179 1.45 14.28 -4.26
N GLN A 180 1.66 14.95 -5.40
CA GLN A 180 2.23 16.33 -5.41
C GLN A 180 1.35 17.35 -4.67
N LYS A 181 0.06 17.07 -4.50
CA LYS A 181 -0.90 18.00 -3.87
C LYS A 181 -1.78 17.33 -2.81
N ARG A 182 -1.66 16.02 -2.63
CA ARG A 182 -2.55 15.20 -1.81
C ARG A 182 -1.76 14.28 -0.89
N LEU A 183 -2.40 13.80 0.16
CA LEU A 183 -1.91 12.66 0.91
C LEU A 183 -2.39 11.38 0.21
N VAL A 184 -1.45 10.58 -0.26
CA VAL A 184 -1.73 9.29 -0.91
C VAL A 184 -1.13 8.18 -0.03
N LEU A 185 -1.96 7.27 0.44
CA LEU A 185 -1.57 6.05 1.14
C LEU A 185 -1.82 4.85 0.25
N LEU A 186 -0.74 4.15 -0.10
CA LEU A 186 -0.75 2.99 -0.99
C LEU A 186 -0.38 1.75 -0.21
N SER A 187 -1.30 0.79 -0.02
CA SER A 187 -0.90 -0.52 0.50
C SER A 187 -0.48 -1.45 -0.63
N THR A 188 0.57 -2.21 -0.40
CA THR A 188 0.99 -3.28 -1.31
C THR A 188 1.88 -4.28 -0.58
N HIS A 189 2.00 -5.47 -1.15
CA HIS A 189 3.04 -6.43 -0.82
C HIS A 189 4.13 -6.49 -1.91
N ILE A 190 4.02 -5.66 -2.95
CA ILE A 190 4.96 -5.59 -4.08
C ILE A 190 5.95 -4.47 -3.80
N ILE A 191 7.19 -4.85 -3.51
CA ILE A 191 8.24 -3.93 -3.06
C ILE A 191 8.63 -2.92 -4.14
N GLU A 192 8.67 -3.34 -5.41
CA GLU A 192 8.99 -2.46 -6.53
C GLU A 192 7.99 -1.30 -6.70
N ASP A 193 6.71 -1.53 -6.32
CA ASP A 193 5.68 -0.50 -6.42
C ASP A 193 5.88 0.65 -5.43
N VAL A 194 6.48 0.38 -4.27
CA VAL A 194 6.80 1.42 -3.27
C VAL A 194 8.18 2.01 -3.45
N GLN A 195 9.18 1.19 -3.77
CA GLN A 195 10.57 1.63 -3.95
C GLN A 195 10.73 2.74 -4.99
N SER A 196 9.96 2.65 -6.08
CA SER A 196 10.12 3.57 -7.21
C SER A 196 9.40 4.91 -7.05
N VAL A 197 8.42 5.03 -6.13
CA VAL A 197 7.58 6.24 -6.06
C VAL A 197 7.32 6.77 -4.64
N CYS A 198 7.45 5.95 -3.60
CA CYS A 198 7.14 6.39 -2.24
C CYS A 198 8.35 7.11 -1.61
N SER A 199 8.12 8.33 -1.12
CA SER A 199 9.11 9.07 -0.34
C SER A 199 9.16 8.63 1.13
N ARG A 200 8.13 7.91 1.59
CA ARG A 200 8.01 7.39 2.95
C ARG A 200 7.40 6.00 2.93
N LEU A 201 8.00 5.10 3.68
CA LEU A 201 7.59 3.72 3.81
C LEU A 201 7.20 3.42 5.24
N LEU A 202 6.05 2.79 5.40
CA LEU A 202 5.57 2.21 6.65
C LEU A 202 5.63 0.70 6.51
N VAL A 203 6.29 0.01 7.44
CA VAL A 203 6.24 -1.46 7.47
C VAL A 203 5.40 -1.90 8.65
N LEU A 204 4.31 -2.60 8.34
CA LEU A 204 3.40 -3.17 9.33
C LEU A 204 3.63 -4.69 9.42
N HIS A 205 3.91 -5.19 10.61
CA HIS A 205 4.08 -6.62 10.86
C HIS A 205 3.37 -7.03 12.16
N ARG A 206 2.56 -8.08 12.11
CA ARG A 206 1.80 -8.60 13.27
C ARG A 206 1.03 -7.52 14.04
N GLY A 207 0.44 -6.55 13.31
CA GLY A 207 -0.34 -5.45 13.89
C GLY A 207 0.48 -4.32 14.51
N ARG A 208 1.79 -4.31 14.36
CA ARG A 208 2.70 -3.27 14.87
C ARG A 208 3.40 -2.55 13.74
N LEU A 209 3.56 -1.24 13.88
CA LEU A 209 4.42 -0.46 12.98
C LEU A 209 5.87 -0.75 13.34
N ARG A 210 6.63 -1.28 12.39
CA ARG A 210 8.03 -1.70 12.57
C ARG A 210 9.03 -0.72 11.99
N PHE A 211 8.61 0.00 10.97
CA PHE A 211 9.42 1.01 10.33
C PHE A 211 8.53 2.15 9.85
N ASP A 212 9.06 3.35 9.96
CA ASP A 212 8.45 4.58 9.48
C ASP A 212 9.57 5.53 9.07
N GLY A 213 9.82 5.67 7.78
CA GLY A 213 10.91 6.48 7.24
C GLY A 213 11.08 6.35 5.73
N PRO A 214 12.07 7.03 5.15
CA PRO A 214 12.42 6.85 3.73
C PRO A 214 12.91 5.42 3.44
N PRO A 215 12.62 4.85 2.26
CA PRO A 215 13.10 3.51 1.88
C PRO A 215 14.61 3.33 2.02
N GLU A 216 15.38 4.38 1.76
CA GLU A 216 16.85 4.37 1.85
C GLU A 216 17.36 4.14 3.29
N GLU A 217 16.61 4.58 4.29
CA GLU A 217 16.96 4.32 5.71
C GLU A 217 16.76 2.84 6.05
N LEU A 218 15.70 2.22 5.54
CA LEU A 218 15.47 0.80 5.72
C LEU A 218 16.57 -0.03 5.03
N ILE A 219 16.96 0.33 3.80
CA ILE A 219 18.06 -0.31 3.07
C ILE A 219 19.36 -0.20 3.87
N ARG A 220 19.69 0.99 4.36
CA ARG A 220 20.90 1.24 5.15
C ARG A 220 20.93 0.41 6.44
N ALA A 221 19.79 0.20 7.08
CA ALA A 221 19.69 -0.64 8.29
C ALA A 221 20.05 -2.11 8.04
N ALA A 222 20.02 -2.58 6.78
CA ALA A 222 20.42 -3.94 6.41
C ALA A 222 21.87 -4.06 5.92
N GLU A 223 22.64 -2.96 5.89
CA GLU A 223 24.07 -3.00 5.52
C GLU A 223 24.87 -3.91 6.46
N GLY A 224 25.66 -4.81 5.88
CA GLY A 224 26.44 -5.80 6.62
C GLY A 224 25.63 -7.07 7.00
N HIS A 225 24.33 -7.10 6.78
CA HIS A 225 23.44 -8.22 7.08
C HIS A 225 22.97 -9.00 5.85
N VAL A 226 23.42 -8.61 4.66
CA VAL A 226 23.04 -9.21 3.36
C VAL A 226 24.26 -9.80 2.70
N GLY A 227 24.13 -10.99 2.14
CA GLY A 227 25.21 -11.60 1.38
C GLY A 227 24.74 -12.65 0.38
N THR A 228 25.70 -13.13 -0.40
CA THR A 228 25.50 -14.15 -1.44
C THR A 228 26.45 -15.33 -1.23
N PHE A 229 26.02 -16.52 -1.62
CA PHE A 229 26.85 -17.73 -1.62
C PHE A 229 26.36 -18.72 -2.67
N ASP A 230 27.26 -19.60 -3.12
CA ASP A 230 26.88 -20.69 -4.02
C ASP A 230 26.49 -21.92 -3.20
N GLU A 231 25.32 -22.51 -3.45
CA GLU A 231 24.84 -23.71 -2.76
C GLU A 231 25.62 -24.93 -3.25
N THR A 232 26.55 -25.45 -2.40
CA THR A 232 27.41 -26.59 -2.72
C THR A 232 26.94 -27.90 -2.11
N GLY A 233 25.75 -27.92 -1.47
CA GLY A 233 25.06 -29.14 -1.02
C GLY A 233 25.47 -29.67 0.36
N GLY A 234 26.17 -28.89 1.18
CA GLY A 234 26.61 -29.30 2.52
C GLY A 234 26.57 -28.19 3.58
N GLU A 235 26.17 -26.98 3.20
CA GLU A 235 26.18 -25.83 4.09
C GLU A 235 24.88 -25.80 4.91
N ARG A 236 25.05 -25.60 6.23
CA ARG A 236 23.90 -25.40 7.11
C ARG A 236 23.37 -23.99 6.93
N GLU A 237 22.11 -23.87 6.51
CA GLU A 237 21.37 -22.60 6.43
C GLU A 237 20.92 -22.08 7.82
N GLU A 238 21.48 -22.64 8.93
CA GLU A 238 21.10 -22.22 10.27
C GLU A 238 21.39 -20.74 10.49
N GLY A 239 20.34 -19.96 10.79
CA GLY A 239 20.43 -18.52 11.01
C GLY A 239 20.42 -17.67 9.72
N LEU A 240 20.33 -18.26 8.54
CA LEU A 240 20.16 -17.56 7.27
C LEU A 240 18.70 -17.55 6.83
N HIS A 241 18.20 -16.37 6.48
CA HIS A 241 16.95 -16.24 5.74
C HIS A 241 17.26 -16.04 4.26
N ILE A 242 16.97 -17.04 3.44
CA ILE A 242 17.19 -17.00 1.99
C ILE A 242 16.17 -16.04 1.37
N THR A 243 16.65 -14.98 0.71
CA THR A 243 15.81 -14.00 0.03
C THR A 243 15.65 -14.30 -1.46
N ALA A 244 16.66 -14.93 -2.08
CA ALA A 244 16.57 -15.37 -3.47
C ALA A 244 17.44 -16.60 -3.74
N ARG A 245 16.97 -17.44 -4.69
CA ARG A 245 17.76 -18.54 -5.29
C ARG A 245 17.75 -18.37 -6.80
N VAL A 246 18.92 -18.30 -7.41
CA VAL A 246 19.08 -18.11 -8.86
C VAL A 246 19.90 -19.24 -9.43
N ASN A 247 19.34 -19.94 -10.42
CA ASN A 247 20.09 -20.96 -11.17
C ASN A 247 21.13 -20.27 -12.06
N THR A 248 22.39 -20.63 -11.89
CA THR A 248 23.52 -20.15 -12.68
C THR A 248 24.16 -21.29 -13.46
N ALA A 249 25.03 -20.98 -14.38
CA ALA A 249 25.80 -22.01 -15.11
C ALA A 249 26.73 -22.85 -14.19
N ARG A 250 26.99 -22.40 -12.97
CA ARG A 250 27.88 -23.06 -12.00
C ARG A 250 27.13 -23.75 -10.85
N GLY A 251 25.82 -23.65 -10.79
CA GLY A 251 24.97 -24.17 -9.71
C GLY A 251 23.92 -23.16 -9.27
N VAL A 252 23.47 -23.24 -8.03
CA VAL A 252 22.48 -22.33 -7.43
C VAL A 252 23.19 -21.26 -6.63
N ALA A 253 23.06 -20.00 -7.04
CA ALA A 253 23.49 -18.87 -6.23
C ALA A 253 22.36 -18.46 -5.30
N CYS A 254 22.64 -18.36 -4.01
CA CYS A 254 21.74 -17.94 -2.96
C CYS A 254 22.04 -16.53 -2.50
N ARG A 255 20.98 -15.76 -2.21
CA ARG A 255 21.04 -14.49 -1.53
C ARG A 255 20.33 -14.65 -0.19
N ALA A 256 20.92 -14.12 0.88
CA ALA A 256 20.39 -14.31 2.23
C ALA A 256 20.60 -13.09 3.11
N VAL A 257 19.78 -13.00 4.15
CA VAL A 257 19.93 -12.03 5.24
C VAL A 257 20.11 -12.77 6.57
N ALA A 258 20.95 -12.20 7.46
CA ALA A 258 21.19 -12.74 8.79
C ALA A 258 21.65 -11.64 9.74
N GLU A 259 21.50 -11.87 11.05
CA GLU A 259 22.07 -11.00 12.09
C GLU A 259 23.60 -10.95 12.01
N ALA A 260 24.24 -12.10 11.74
CA ALA A 260 25.66 -12.21 11.46
C ALA A 260 25.88 -13.14 10.27
N LEU A 261 26.59 -12.66 9.25
CA LEU A 261 26.88 -13.46 8.06
C LEU A 261 27.96 -14.51 8.36
N PRO A 262 27.75 -15.80 8.05
CA PRO A 262 28.78 -16.82 8.13
C PRO A 262 29.98 -16.51 7.22
N PRO A 263 31.18 -17.00 7.52
CA PRO A 263 32.42 -16.72 6.79
C PRO A 263 32.39 -17.12 5.30
N TYR A 264 31.53 -18.06 4.91
CA TYR A 264 31.38 -18.51 3.52
C TYR A 264 30.42 -17.62 2.70
N VAL A 265 29.66 -16.74 3.35
CA VAL A 265 28.73 -15.80 2.71
C VAL A 265 29.50 -14.53 2.35
N GLN A 266 29.51 -14.16 1.09
CA GLN A 266 30.11 -12.92 0.62
C GLN A 266 29.15 -11.75 0.85
N PRO A 267 29.57 -10.68 1.56
CA PRO A 267 28.74 -9.51 1.75
C PRO A 267 28.28 -8.91 0.40
N ALA A 268 27.03 -8.45 0.35
CA ALA A 268 26.42 -7.84 -0.81
C ALA A 268 25.66 -6.57 -0.39
N GLU A 269 25.53 -5.63 -1.32
CA GLU A 269 24.71 -4.43 -1.11
C GLU A 269 23.23 -4.83 -0.92
N PRO A 270 22.54 -4.31 0.11
CA PRO A 270 21.17 -4.65 0.35
C PRO A 270 20.22 -4.01 -0.67
N THR A 271 19.20 -4.75 -1.06
CA THR A 271 18.01 -4.22 -1.75
C THR A 271 16.93 -3.87 -0.72
N LEU A 272 15.88 -3.18 -1.15
CA LEU A 272 14.72 -2.94 -0.27
C LEU A 272 14.03 -4.25 0.14
N GLU A 273 14.04 -5.27 -0.73
CA GLU A 273 13.49 -6.59 -0.42
C GLU A 273 14.30 -7.28 0.69
N ASP A 274 15.63 -7.26 0.60
CA ASP A 274 16.47 -7.81 1.65
C ASP A 274 16.27 -7.08 2.98
N ALA A 275 16.21 -5.75 2.94
CA ALA A 275 16.03 -4.93 4.12
C ALA A 275 14.66 -5.17 4.78
N TYR A 276 13.61 -5.31 3.98
CA TYR A 276 12.28 -5.68 4.46
C TYR A 276 12.29 -7.07 5.11
N LEU A 277 12.89 -8.07 4.46
CA LEU A 277 12.98 -9.43 4.99
C LEU A 277 13.85 -9.48 6.26
N TYR A 278 14.95 -8.75 6.30
CA TYR A 278 15.79 -8.62 7.49
C TYR A 278 15.00 -8.03 8.67
N LEU A 279 14.25 -6.94 8.42
CA LEU A 279 13.43 -6.30 9.46
C LEU A 279 12.39 -7.25 10.08
N ILE A 280 11.75 -8.11 9.26
CA ILE A 280 10.67 -9.00 9.74
C ILE A 280 11.19 -10.35 10.25
N SER A 281 12.40 -10.79 9.85
CA SER A 281 13.01 -12.06 10.27
C SER A 281 13.65 -11.99 11.66
N GLY A 282 14.12 -10.81 12.08
CA GLY A 282 14.71 -10.60 13.41
C GLY A 282 13.75 -10.87 14.59
N GLU A 283 12.50 -11.23 14.30
CA GLU A 283 11.51 -11.70 15.28
C GLU A 283 11.26 -13.20 15.05
N GLY A 284 12.23 -14.02 15.47
CA GLY A 284 12.00 -15.44 15.66
C GLY A 284 10.72 -15.68 16.48
N GLU A 285 10.03 -16.77 16.21
CA GLU A 285 8.84 -17.23 16.93
C GLU A 285 9.05 -17.09 18.45
N ALA A 286 8.43 -16.05 19.04
CA ALA A 286 8.28 -15.92 20.49
C ALA A 286 6.82 -16.17 20.86
#